data_cf7da51968e634fe7170401c268d0b37
#
_entry.id   cf7da51968e634fe7170401c268d0b37
#
_cell.length_a   1.000
_cell.length_b   1.000
_cell.length_c   1.000
_cell.angle_alpha   90.00
_cell.angle_beta   90.00
_cell.angle_gamma   90.00
#
_symmetry.space_group_name_H-M   'P 1'
#
loop_
_entity.id
_entity.type
_entity.pdbx_description
1 polymer ?
#
loop_
_entity_poly.entity_id
_entity_poly.type
_entity_poly.pdbx_seq_one_letter_code
_entity_poly.pdbx_strand_id
1 'polypeptide(L)'
;MQLRAGVHRLLFVFTVAAVVGVSSERMFWYWASAPVDHLVVAMVYAPAVAGCLWFVDRYRARGLWGLVLVAPLLGYFVEGVVTPVVYAGGPVPFFPVWFAAWHGMLGLGILLFGLRHLLLARRTAALWGLSIGLGVFWGVWSTTMWLPENVNDPELIADAGAPLTLLGPADFALYAASFTAILAGCHWLLGRIWLTEFVPSRATVWIWIALTGAAVIGWSVAIPWAAPMFVAGVALQQWGLRRHARHGRPSLLAELDGRVAAPALLPLVAIPLAAAAVYALAWELEPAEGLVRYGAMYGVIALQTVVGAVLLVRSFLSVRHVAPPPELGHDRARDVHADPRPLDAGAHRATGAGAAGARPVA
;
A
#
# COMPACT_ATOMS: atom_id res chain seq x y z
N MET A 1 -20.21 -15.06 -13.09
CA MET A 1 -20.56 -13.75 -13.67
C MET A 1 -19.26 -12.99 -13.90
N GLN A 2 -18.82 -12.83 -15.15
CA GLN A 2 -17.64 -12.02 -15.46
C GLN A 2 -18.02 -10.54 -15.36
N LEU A 3 -17.44 -9.85 -14.37
CA LEU A 3 -17.54 -8.39 -14.29
C LEU A 3 -16.93 -7.78 -15.58
N ARG A 4 -17.59 -6.75 -16.13
CA ARG A 4 -16.98 -5.98 -17.23
C ARG A 4 -15.60 -5.47 -16.73
N ALA A 5 -14.57 -5.58 -17.55
CA ALA A 5 -13.18 -5.28 -17.15
C ALA A 5 -13.00 -3.90 -16.46
N GLY A 6 -13.80 -2.90 -16.85
CA GLY A 6 -13.80 -1.59 -16.21
C GLY A 6 -14.32 -1.62 -14.77
N VAL A 7 -15.41 -2.34 -14.52
CA VAL A 7 -15.99 -2.48 -13.16
C VAL A 7 -15.04 -3.26 -12.25
N HIS A 8 -14.41 -4.31 -12.79
CA HIS A 8 -13.42 -5.09 -12.03
C HIS A 8 -12.23 -4.22 -11.60
N ARG A 9 -11.70 -3.42 -12.53
CA ARG A 9 -10.60 -2.49 -12.24
C ARG A 9 -11.01 -1.44 -11.20
N LEU A 10 -12.19 -0.87 -11.33
CA LEU A 10 -12.72 0.11 -10.40
C LEU A 10 -12.86 -0.51 -9.00
N LEU A 11 -13.48 -1.68 -8.89
CA LEU A 11 -13.66 -2.38 -7.63
C LEU A 11 -12.31 -2.71 -6.97
N PHE A 12 -11.31 -3.13 -7.77
CA PHE A 12 -9.96 -3.37 -7.27
C PHE A 12 -9.35 -2.10 -6.67
N VAL A 13 -9.37 -0.98 -7.40
CA VAL A 13 -8.83 0.31 -6.92
C VAL A 13 -9.52 0.76 -5.65
N PHE A 14 -10.85 0.71 -5.60
CA PHE A 14 -11.62 1.09 -4.41
C PHE A 14 -11.30 0.21 -3.21
N THR A 15 -11.17 -1.10 -3.41
CA THR A 15 -10.83 -2.02 -2.31
C THR A 15 -9.42 -1.76 -1.79
N VAL A 16 -8.45 -1.47 -2.68
CA VAL A 16 -7.10 -1.06 -2.27
C VAL A 16 -7.13 0.28 -1.53
N ALA A 17 -7.91 1.25 -2.02
CA ALA A 17 -8.07 2.55 -1.38
C ALA A 17 -8.69 2.41 0.02
N ALA A 18 -9.65 1.51 0.20
CA ALA A 18 -10.22 1.22 1.51
C ALA A 18 -9.19 0.62 2.48
N VAL A 19 -8.33 -0.30 2.01
CA VAL A 19 -7.22 -0.84 2.83
C VAL A 19 -6.28 0.29 3.26
N VAL A 20 -5.86 1.13 2.33
CA VAL A 20 -4.96 2.26 2.61
C VAL A 20 -5.61 3.27 3.54
N GLY A 21 -6.89 3.59 3.34
CA GLY A 21 -7.64 4.52 4.17
C GLY A 21 -7.77 4.07 5.64
N VAL A 22 -7.75 2.75 5.93
CA VAL A 22 -7.72 2.27 7.33
C VAL A 22 -6.47 2.78 8.03
N SER A 23 -5.29 2.63 7.43
CA SER A 23 -4.05 3.11 8.05
C SER A 23 -3.94 4.62 8.06
N SER A 24 -4.27 5.24 6.94
CA SER A 24 -4.01 6.67 6.74
C SER A 24 -4.95 7.56 7.54
N GLU A 25 -6.19 7.12 7.73
CA GLU A 25 -7.21 7.92 8.39
C GLU A 25 -7.65 7.33 9.74
N ARG A 26 -7.92 6.02 9.76
CA ARG A 26 -8.59 5.43 10.93
C ARG A 26 -7.62 5.03 12.04
N MET A 27 -6.39 4.69 11.71
CA MET A 27 -5.36 4.43 12.71
C MET A 27 -4.69 5.71 13.24
N PHE A 28 -4.71 6.79 12.45
CA PHE A 28 -4.12 8.07 12.86
C PHE A 28 -5.13 9.04 13.43
N TRP A 29 -6.34 9.05 12.86
CA TRP A 29 -7.39 9.99 13.22
C TRP A 29 -8.66 9.22 13.56
N TYR A 30 -9.02 9.10 14.83
CA TYR A 30 -10.30 8.52 15.19
C TYR A 30 -11.34 9.63 15.44
N TRP A 31 -11.84 10.23 14.40
CA TRP A 31 -13.09 10.96 14.57
C TRP A 31 -14.25 9.98 14.70
N ALA A 32 -15.28 10.41 15.43
CA ALA A 32 -16.53 9.67 15.56
C ALA A 32 -17.23 9.61 14.20
N SER A 33 -16.69 8.81 13.28
CA SER A 33 -17.27 8.59 11.98
C SER A 33 -17.87 7.21 11.90
N ALA A 34 -19.06 7.14 11.31
CA ALA A 34 -19.67 5.85 11.03
C ALA A 34 -18.81 5.04 10.05
N PRO A 35 -18.83 3.69 10.12
CA PRO A 35 -18.11 2.86 9.14
C PRO A 35 -18.43 3.20 7.68
N VAL A 36 -19.62 3.74 7.40
CA VAL A 36 -20.03 4.19 6.06
C VAL A 36 -19.18 5.35 5.55
N ASP A 37 -18.70 6.24 6.41
CA ASP A 37 -17.85 7.37 6.06
C ASP A 37 -16.50 6.92 5.49
N HIS A 38 -16.12 5.67 5.77
CA HIS A 38 -14.95 5.08 5.17
C HIS A 38 -15.07 4.88 3.65
N LEU A 39 -16.28 4.83 3.11
CA LEU A 39 -16.50 4.81 1.68
C LEU A 39 -16.09 6.15 1.03
N VAL A 40 -16.33 7.27 1.71
CA VAL A 40 -15.89 8.60 1.25
C VAL A 40 -14.36 8.66 1.25
N VAL A 41 -13.72 8.19 2.34
CA VAL A 41 -12.26 8.08 2.40
C VAL A 41 -11.71 7.24 1.25
N ALA A 42 -12.30 6.07 0.99
CA ALA A 42 -11.88 5.22 -0.12
C ALA A 42 -12.06 5.92 -1.48
N MET A 43 -13.12 6.74 -1.67
CA MET A 43 -13.31 7.53 -2.89
C MET A 43 -12.23 8.58 -3.06
N VAL A 44 -11.89 9.31 -2.01
CA VAL A 44 -10.85 10.35 -2.03
C VAL A 44 -9.46 9.74 -2.30
N TYR A 45 -9.17 8.57 -1.73
CA TYR A 45 -7.88 7.89 -1.91
C TYR A 45 -7.76 7.14 -3.24
N ALA A 46 -8.87 6.78 -3.89
CA ALA A 46 -8.87 5.97 -5.11
C ALA A 46 -7.99 6.53 -6.25
N PRO A 47 -8.00 7.83 -6.57
CA PRO A 47 -7.13 8.39 -7.60
C PRO A 47 -5.64 8.29 -7.25
N ALA A 48 -5.26 8.56 -6.00
CA ALA A 48 -3.89 8.46 -5.51
C ALA A 48 -3.38 7.01 -5.56
N VAL A 49 -4.20 6.06 -5.11
CA VAL A 49 -3.93 4.63 -5.17
C VAL A 49 -3.80 4.16 -6.62
N ALA A 50 -4.70 4.57 -7.52
CA ALA A 50 -4.62 4.22 -8.93
C ALA A 50 -3.30 4.70 -9.56
N GLY A 51 -2.84 5.90 -9.23
CA GLY A 51 -1.53 6.41 -9.62
C GLY A 51 -0.40 5.51 -9.13
N CYS A 52 -0.40 5.13 -7.85
CA CYS A 52 0.61 4.24 -7.28
C CYS A 52 0.61 2.85 -7.94
N LEU A 53 -0.57 2.24 -8.14
CA LEU A 53 -0.70 0.94 -8.82
C LEU A 53 -0.18 1.00 -10.26
N TRP A 54 -0.45 2.11 -10.97
CA TRP A 54 0.11 2.34 -12.28
C TRP A 54 1.64 2.43 -12.26
N PHE A 55 2.24 3.11 -11.27
CA PHE A 55 3.69 3.14 -11.11
C PHE A 55 4.26 1.77 -10.78
N VAL A 56 3.61 0.98 -9.91
CA VAL A 56 4.01 -0.41 -9.61
C VAL A 56 4.08 -1.24 -10.89
N ASP A 57 3.05 -1.18 -11.72
CA ASP A 57 3.01 -1.97 -12.96
C ASP A 57 3.95 -1.42 -14.02
N ARG A 58 3.91 -0.10 -14.28
CA ARG A 58 4.69 0.59 -15.32
C ARG A 58 6.20 0.41 -15.16
N TYR A 59 6.67 0.39 -13.91
CA TYR A 59 8.09 0.26 -13.59
C TYR A 59 8.45 -1.11 -13.04
N ARG A 60 7.53 -2.07 -13.09
CA ARG A 60 7.76 -3.43 -12.56
C ARG A 60 8.35 -3.40 -11.14
N ALA A 61 7.82 -2.51 -10.28
CA ALA A 61 8.27 -2.40 -8.90
C ALA A 61 8.06 -3.75 -8.17
N ARG A 62 9.08 -4.22 -7.45
CA ARG A 62 9.10 -5.54 -6.83
C ARG A 62 9.88 -5.55 -5.53
N GLY A 63 9.55 -6.53 -4.69
CA GLY A 63 10.20 -6.71 -3.40
C GLY A 63 10.18 -5.44 -2.55
N LEU A 64 10.90 -5.45 -1.43
CA LEU A 64 10.92 -4.35 -0.48
C LEU A 64 11.42 -3.03 -1.11
N TRP A 65 12.49 -3.07 -1.89
CA TRP A 65 13.09 -1.83 -2.42
C TRP A 65 12.23 -1.16 -3.49
N GLY A 66 11.56 -1.94 -4.34
CA GLY A 66 10.58 -1.40 -5.27
C GLY A 66 9.37 -0.79 -4.56
N LEU A 67 8.91 -1.45 -3.50
CA LEU A 67 7.83 -0.95 -2.66
C LEU A 67 8.19 0.38 -1.99
N VAL A 68 9.38 0.49 -1.39
CA VAL A 68 9.88 1.72 -0.74
C VAL A 68 10.03 2.86 -1.75
N LEU A 69 10.30 2.57 -3.02
CA LEU A 69 10.32 3.59 -4.08
C LEU A 69 8.92 4.04 -4.53
N VAL A 70 7.90 3.18 -4.43
CA VAL A 70 6.52 3.56 -4.81
C VAL A 70 5.78 4.21 -3.63
N ALA A 71 5.99 3.73 -2.41
CA ALA A 71 5.26 4.14 -1.24
C ALA A 71 5.20 5.68 -1.03
N PRO A 72 6.30 6.43 -1.19
CA PRO A 72 6.27 7.89 -1.06
C PRO A 72 5.32 8.59 -2.04
N LEU A 73 5.09 8.01 -3.22
CA LEU A 73 4.17 8.59 -4.20
C LEU A 73 2.75 8.71 -3.65
N LEU A 74 2.33 7.78 -2.79
CA LEU A 74 1.02 7.87 -2.17
C LEU A 74 0.92 9.10 -1.26
N GLY A 75 1.95 9.35 -0.45
CA GLY A 75 2.02 10.57 0.36
C GLY A 75 1.94 11.83 -0.50
N TYR A 76 2.71 11.89 -1.60
CA TYR A 76 2.63 13.03 -2.53
C TYR A 76 1.24 13.22 -3.14
N PHE A 77 0.58 12.12 -3.52
CA PHE A 77 -0.74 12.23 -4.14
C PHE A 77 -1.84 12.56 -3.14
N VAL A 78 -1.73 12.12 -1.90
CA VAL A 78 -2.69 12.48 -0.85
C VAL A 78 -2.36 13.87 -0.29
N GLU A 79 -1.17 14.04 0.29
CA GLU A 79 -0.80 15.25 1.05
C GLU A 79 -0.32 16.41 0.16
N GLY A 80 -0.16 16.19 -1.13
CA GLY A 80 0.30 17.21 -2.07
C GLY A 80 -0.69 17.53 -3.18
N VAL A 81 -1.71 16.68 -3.39
CA VAL A 81 -2.73 16.91 -4.42
C VAL A 81 -4.09 17.13 -3.78
N VAL A 82 -4.49 16.25 -2.85
CA VAL A 82 -5.78 16.36 -2.15
C VAL A 82 -5.69 17.47 -1.10
N THR A 83 -4.63 17.46 -0.30
CA THR A 83 -4.34 18.48 0.69
C THR A 83 -2.94 19.07 0.46
N PRO A 84 -2.65 20.34 0.84
CA PRO A 84 -1.33 20.93 0.66
C PRO A 84 -0.38 20.68 1.84
N VAL A 85 -0.67 19.75 2.73
CA VAL A 85 0.04 19.54 4.01
C VAL A 85 1.52 19.28 3.80
N VAL A 86 1.88 18.52 2.76
CA VAL A 86 3.29 18.22 2.44
C VAL A 86 4.13 19.46 2.16
N TYR A 87 3.53 20.59 1.85
CA TYR A 87 4.25 21.82 1.52
C TYR A 87 4.37 22.81 2.69
N ALA A 88 3.59 22.62 3.76
CA ALA A 88 3.46 23.58 4.84
C ALA A 88 4.78 23.83 5.59
N GLY A 89 5.62 22.79 5.76
CA GLY A 89 6.91 22.91 6.46
C GLY A 89 8.08 23.40 5.60
N GLY A 90 7.87 23.67 4.32
CA GLY A 90 8.93 24.02 3.37
C GLY A 90 9.79 22.82 2.94
N PRO A 91 10.78 23.03 2.06
CA PRO A 91 11.45 21.92 1.36
C PRO A 91 12.44 21.11 2.23
N VAL A 92 13.00 21.67 3.29
CA VAL A 92 14.14 21.04 3.99
C VAL A 92 13.75 19.95 4.99
N PRO A 93 12.76 20.12 5.89
CA PRO A 93 12.41 19.08 6.85
C PRO A 93 11.53 17.97 6.24
N PHE A 94 10.93 18.21 5.08
CA PHE A 94 9.85 17.40 4.56
C PHE A 94 10.25 16.26 3.64
N PHE A 95 11.36 16.39 2.91
CA PHE A 95 11.70 15.41 1.89
C PHE A 95 11.85 13.97 2.41
N PRO A 96 12.45 13.69 3.57
CA PRO A 96 12.50 12.33 4.07
C PRO A 96 11.31 11.93 4.95
N VAL A 97 10.65 12.88 5.62
CA VAL A 97 9.74 12.61 6.74
C VAL A 97 8.39 12.09 6.29
N TRP A 98 7.72 12.85 5.42
CA TRP A 98 6.34 12.55 5.06
C TRP A 98 6.19 11.46 4.02
N PHE A 99 7.22 11.21 3.22
CA PHE A 99 7.18 10.21 2.16
C PHE A 99 7.16 8.79 2.65
N ALA A 100 7.83 8.56 3.75
CA ALA A 100 8.01 7.24 4.27
C ALA A 100 7.15 6.96 5.50
N ALA A 101 6.46 8.00 6.02
CA ALA A 101 5.77 7.89 7.29
C ALA A 101 4.53 6.98 7.20
N TRP A 102 3.35 7.52 7.10
CA TRP A 102 2.18 6.69 7.29
C TRP A 102 1.42 6.31 6.01
N HIS A 103 1.17 7.25 5.09
CA HIS A 103 0.37 6.94 3.90
C HIS A 103 1.04 5.88 3.03
N GLY A 104 2.34 6.07 2.76
CA GLY A 104 3.09 5.16 1.91
C GLY A 104 3.49 3.88 2.61
N MET A 105 4.33 3.99 3.64
CA MET A 105 4.94 2.81 4.26
C MET A 105 3.92 2.00 5.06
N LEU A 106 3.05 2.64 5.85
CA LEU A 106 2.05 1.93 6.62
C LEU A 106 0.91 1.45 5.71
N GLY A 107 0.35 2.32 4.86
CA GLY A 107 -0.78 2.00 4.00
C GLY A 107 -0.44 1.03 2.88
N LEU A 108 0.39 1.44 1.92
CA LEU A 108 0.80 0.57 0.83
C LEU A 108 1.77 -0.50 1.29
N GLY A 109 2.81 -0.12 2.06
CA GLY A 109 3.89 -1.01 2.43
C GLY A 109 3.42 -2.13 3.34
N ILE A 110 2.89 -1.79 4.50
CA ILE A 110 2.55 -2.76 5.55
C ILE A 110 1.15 -3.31 5.33
N LEU A 111 0.11 -2.46 5.30
CA LEU A 111 -1.27 -2.96 5.29
C LEU A 111 -1.69 -3.58 3.96
N LEU A 112 -1.23 -3.08 2.82
CA LEU A 112 -1.57 -3.71 1.55
C LEU A 112 -0.59 -4.83 1.18
N PHE A 113 0.65 -4.48 0.85
CA PHE A 113 1.58 -5.45 0.27
C PHE A 113 2.17 -6.40 1.32
N GLY A 114 2.59 -5.89 2.48
CA GLY A 114 3.19 -6.69 3.54
C GLY A 114 2.22 -7.69 4.14
N LEU A 115 1.04 -7.22 4.56
CA LEU A 115 0.00 -8.06 5.11
C LEU A 115 -0.47 -9.13 4.10
N ARG A 116 -0.71 -8.71 2.84
CA ARG A 116 -1.07 -9.62 1.78
C ARG A 116 0.00 -10.69 1.52
N HIS A 117 1.28 -10.30 1.51
CA HIS A 117 2.38 -11.25 1.37
C HIS A 117 2.36 -12.30 2.49
N LEU A 118 2.19 -11.89 3.75
CA LEU A 118 2.13 -12.83 4.87
C LEU A 118 0.91 -13.73 4.82
N LEU A 119 -0.26 -13.20 4.41
CA LEU A 119 -1.49 -13.96 4.23
C LEU A 119 -1.35 -15.05 3.16
N LEU A 120 -0.77 -14.72 2.00
CA LEU A 120 -0.56 -15.66 0.90
C LEU A 120 0.52 -16.68 1.23
N ALA A 121 1.61 -16.25 1.87
CA ALA A 121 2.69 -17.12 2.31
C ALA A 121 2.33 -17.98 3.53
N ARG A 122 1.14 -17.82 4.12
CA ARG A 122 0.66 -18.52 5.31
C ARG A 122 1.65 -18.46 6.49
N ARG A 123 2.37 -17.33 6.63
CA ARG A 123 3.33 -17.12 7.71
C ARG A 123 2.61 -16.69 8.99
N THR A 124 1.88 -17.60 9.62
CA THR A 124 0.96 -17.34 10.72
C THR A 124 1.62 -16.66 11.90
N ALA A 125 2.81 -17.08 12.35
CA ALA A 125 3.51 -16.45 13.47
C ALA A 125 3.91 -15.00 13.17
N ALA A 126 4.43 -14.73 11.96
CA ALA A 126 4.77 -13.37 11.54
C ALA A 126 3.52 -12.49 11.42
N LEU A 127 2.40 -13.07 10.99
CA LEU A 127 1.12 -12.38 10.88
C LEU A 127 0.56 -12.00 12.26
N TRP A 128 0.62 -12.90 13.26
CA TRP A 128 0.28 -12.58 14.65
C TRP A 128 1.18 -11.47 15.20
N GLY A 129 2.50 -11.57 15.01
CA GLY A 129 3.44 -10.55 15.45
C GLY A 129 3.17 -9.17 14.82
N LEU A 130 2.94 -9.14 13.50
CA LEU A 130 2.57 -7.90 12.81
C LEU A 130 1.25 -7.33 13.30
N SER A 131 0.23 -8.18 13.50
CA SER A 131 -1.09 -7.75 13.99
C SER A 131 -1.03 -7.17 15.40
N ILE A 132 -0.29 -7.81 16.31
CA ILE A 132 -0.06 -7.28 17.67
C ILE A 132 0.69 -5.94 17.58
N GLY A 133 1.77 -5.86 16.80
CA GLY A 133 2.54 -4.62 16.62
C GLY A 133 1.70 -3.48 16.06
N LEU A 134 0.87 -3.73 15.07
CA LEU A 134 -0.08 -2.75 14.53
C LEU A 134 -1.12 -2.32 15.56
N GLY A 135 -1.63 -3.24 16.34
CA GLY A 135 -2.58 -2.93 17.41
C GLY A 135 -1.96 -2.09 18.52
N VAL A 136 -0.76 -2.45 18.98
CA VAL A 136 -0.02 -1.66 19.98
C VAL A 136 0.26 -0.25 19.44
N PHE A 137 0.75 -0.16 18.20
CA PHE A 137 0.97 1.13 17.53
C PHE A 137 -0.32 1.96 17.50
N TRP A 138 -1.44 1.36 17.08
CA TRP A 138 -2.73 2.04 17.00
C TRP A 138 -3.21 2.53 18.36
N GLY A 139 -3.16 1.67 19.41
CA GLY A 139 -3.54 2.05 20.76
C GLY A 139 -2.70 3.19 21.31
N VAL A 140 -1.37 3.13 21.16
CA VAL A 140 -0.47 4.22 21.59
C VAL A 140 -0.73 5.51 20.81
N TRP A 141 -0.82 5.44 19.48
CA TRP A 141 -1.03 6.62 18.66
C TRP A 141 -2.37 7.29 18.98
N SER A 142 -3.43 6.51 19.19
CA SER A 142 -4.76 7.05 19.49
C SER A 142 -4.80 7.88 20.77
N THR A 143 -3.88 7.68 21.71
CA THR A 143 -3.77 8.53 22.90
C THR A 143 -3.32 9.95 22.60
N THR A 144 -2.69 10.18 21.43
CA THR A 144 -2.30 11.54 21.01
C THR A 144 -3.51 12.42 20.71
N MET A 145 -4.66 11.82 20.39
CA MET A 145 -5.92 12.55 20.22
C MET A 145 -6.46 13.18 21.50
N TRP A 146 -5.93 12.78 22.67
CA TRP A 146 -6.30 13.38 23.96
C TRP A 146 -5.53 14.68 24.27
N LEU A 147 -4.56 15.03 23.43
CA LEU A 147 -3.83 16.29 23.59
C LEU A 147 -4.76 17.48 23.37
N PRO A 148 -4.68 18.52 24.24
CA PRO A 148 -5.56 19.68 24.15
C PRO A 148 -5.54 20.36 22.77
N GLU A 149 -4.39 20.36 22.09
CA GLU A 149 -4.24 20.92 20.76
C GLU A 149 -5.09 20.17 19.72
N ASN A 150 -5.15 18.85 19.83
CA ASN A 150 -5.93 18.03 18.91
C ASN A 150 -7.43 18.09 19.22
N VAL A 151 -7.81 18.08 20.51
CA VAL A 151 -9.23 18.17 20.93
C VAL A 151 -9.84 19.51 20.59
N ASN A 152 -9.06 20.59 20.70
CA ASN A 152 -9.51 21.96 20.50
C ASN A 152 -9.08 22.54 19.14
N ASP A 153 -8.54 21.75 18.23
CA ASP A 153 -8.13 22.22 16.91
C ASP A 153 -9.34 22.77 16.14
N PRO A 154 -9.34 24.06 15.79
CA PRO A 154 -10.47 24.68 15.11
C PRO A 154 -10.74 24.07 13.72
N GLU A 155 -9.70 23.60 13.01
CA GLU A 155 -9.85 22.98 11.69
C GLU A 155 -10.50 21.60 11.85
N LEU A 156 -10.06 20.82 12.83
CA LEU A 156 -10.65 19.51 13.13
C LEU A 156 -12.09 19.64 13.62
N ILE A 157 -12.39 20.65 14.43
CA ILE A 157 -13.75 20.94 14.90
C ILE A 157 -14.64 21.38 13.73
N ALA A 158 -14.13 22.20 12.83
CA ALA A 158 -14.87 22.67 11.67
C ALA A 158 -15.21 21.52 10.70
N ASP A 159 -14.26 20.64 10.47
CA ASP A 159 -14.45 19.46 9.61
C ASP A 159 -15.40 18.43 10.23
N ALA A 160 -15.35 18.24 11.54
CA ALA A 160 -16.24 17.33 12.26
C ALA A 160 -17.65 17.90 12.48
N GLY A 161 -17.82 19.22 12.35
CA GLY A 161 -19.09 19.93 12.64
C GLY A 161 -19.46 19.96 14.12
N ALA A 162 -18.60 19.45 15.01
CA ALA A 162 -18.76 19.42 16.45
C ALA A 162 -17.39 19.22 17.14
N PRO A 163 -17.26 19.58 18.43
CA PRO A 163 -16.07 19.27 19.20
C PRO A 163 -15.76 17.76 19.13
N LEU A 164 -14.48 17.40 18.97
CA LEU A 164 -14.07 16.01 18.94
C LEU A 164 -14.38 15.35 20.29
N THR A 165 -15.29 14.40 20.27
CA THR A 165 -15.60 13.63 21.48
C THR A 165 -14.58 12.50 21.60
N LEU A 166 -13.83 12.51 22.70
CA LEU A 166 -12.92 11.40 23.01
C LEU A 166 -13.72 10.10 23.15
N LEU A 167 -13.26 9.06 22.47
CA LEU A 167 -13.85 7.74 22.59
C LEU A 167 -13.48 7.14 23.94
N GLY A 168 -14.47 6.65 24.71
CA GLY A 168 -14.20 5.79 25.85
C GLY A 168 -13.58 4.45 25.41
N PRO A 169 -12.95 3.69 26.32
CA PRO A 169 -12.28 2.43 25.98
C PRO A 169 -13.15 1.43 25.21
N ALA A 170 -14.43 1.31 25.59
CA ALA A 170 -15.38 0.42 24.92
C ALA A 170 -15.70 0.88 23.49
N ASP A 171 -15.92 2.18 23.30
CA ASP A 171 -16.21 2.76 21.98
C ASP A 171 -14.98 2.67 21.08
N PHE A 172 -13.78 2.90 21.62
CA PHE A 172 -12.54 2.72 20.88
C PHE A 172 -12.31 1.25 20.49
N ALA A 173 -12.62 0.29 21.38
CA ALA A 173 -12.54 -1.13 21.05
C ALA A 173 -13.48 -1.50 19.89
N LEU A 174 -14.71 -0.99 19.90
CA LEU A 174 -15.67 -1.20 18.81
C LEU A 174 -15.21 -0.53 17.51
N TYR A 175 -14.67 0.68 17.59
CA TYR A 175 -14.09 1.41 16.49
C TYR A 175 -12.94 0.59 15.84
N ALA A 176 -11.96 0.15 16.63
CA ALA A 176 -10.84 -0.63 16.17
C ALA A 176 -11.26 -1.98 15.56
N ALA A 177 -12.24 -2.66 16.17
CA ALA A 177 -12.80 -3.90 15.66
C ALA A 177 -13.49 -3.70 14.30
N SER A 178 -14.29 -2.63 14.17
CA SER A 178 -15.02 -2.31 12.94
C SER A 178 -14.09 -2.08 11.76
N PHE A 179 -13.06 -1.25 11.92
CA PHE A 179 -12.11 -0.98 10.84
C PHE A 179 -11.15 -2.14 10.56
N THR A 180 -10.84 -2.96 11.57
CA THR A 180 -10.13 -4.22 11.33
C THR A 180 -10.98 -5.21 10.54
N ALA A 181 -12.28 -5.28 10.79
CA ALA A 181 -13.21 -6.09 10.01
C ALA A 181 -13.27 -5.61 8.54
N ILE A 182 -13.30 -4.30 8.30
CA ILE A 182 -13.20 -3.72 6.95
C ILE A 182 -11.87 -4.15 6.29
N LEU A 183 -10.74 -4.01 6.98
CA LEU A 183 -9.43 -4.43 6.50
C LEU A 183 -9.41 -5.92 6.10
N ALA A 184 -9.91 -6.78 6.97
CA ALA A 184 -10.00 -8.22 6.73
C ALA A 184 -10.91 -8.54 5.54
N GLY A 185 -12.08 -7.90 5.46
CA GLY A 185 -13.02 -8.01 4.35
C GLY A 185 -12.42 -7.58 3.01
N CYS A 186 -11.66 -6.46 3.02
CA CYS A 186 -10.94 -5.99 1.85
C CYS A 186 -9.88 -7.00 1.37
N HIS A 187 -9.07 -7.56 2.27
CA HIS A 187 -8.09 -8.59 1.89
C HIS A 187 -8.75 -9.87 1.35
N TRP A 188 -9.88 -10.28 1.94
CA TRP A 188 -10.65 -11.40 1.43
C TRP A 188 -11.22 -11.12 0.04
N LEU A 189 -11.76 -9.91 -0.20
CA LEU A 189 -12.26 -9.49 -1.50
C LEU A 189 -11.14 -9.38 -2.53
N LEU A 190 -10.01 -8.76 -2.16
CA LEU A 190 -8.82 -8.67 -3.01
C LEU A 190 -8.33 -10.06 -3.45
N GLY A 191 -8.52 -11.10 -2.64
CA GLY A 191 -8.25 -12.48 -3.03
C GLY A 191 -9.12 -12.99 -4.21
N ARG A 192 -10.15 -12.25 -4.62
CA ARG A 192 -11.08 -12.61 -5.71
C ARG A 192 -11.02 -11.67 -6.89
N ILE A 193 -10.59 -10.43 -6.65
CA ILE A 193 -10.59 -9.36 -7.65
C ILE A 193 -9.19 -8.84 -7.94
N TRP A 194 -8.14 -9.52 -7.47
CA TRP A 194 -6.77 -9.07 -7.66
C TRP A 194 -6.44 -8.92 -9.15
N LEU A 195 -5.70 -7.88 -9.46
CA LEU A 195 -5.18 -7.61 -10.79
C LEU A 195 -3.67 -7.81 -10.80
N THR A 196 -3.19 -8.68 -11.66
CA THR A 196 -1.75 -8.93 -11.87
C THR A 196 -1.07 -7.83 -12.67
N GLU A 197 -1.87 -7.04 -13.41
CA GLU A 197 -1.44 -5.90 -14.21
C GLU A 197 -2.43 -4.75 -14.04
N PHE A 198 -1.91 -3.54 -14.02
CA PHE A 198 -2.73 -2.32 -13.89
C PHE A 198 -2.36 -1.32 -14.98
N VAL A 199 -2.98 -1.50 -16.15
CA VAL A 199 -2.76 -0.66 -17.33
C VAL A 199 -3.98 0.23 -17.58
N PRO A 200 -4.00 1.49 -17.09
CA PRO A 200 -5.05 2.44 -17.40
C PRO A 200 -4.99 2.86 -18.88
N SER A 201 -6.12 3.33 -19.42
CA SER A 201 -6.13 3.90 -20.77
C SER A 201 -5.26 5.17 -20.85
N ARG A 202 -4.74 5.49 -22.03
CA ARG A 202 -4.00 6.74 -22.24
C ARG A 202 -4.82 7.96 -21.83
N ALA A 203 -6.10 7.98 -22.16
CA ALA A 203 -6.99 9.06 -21.78
C ALA A 203 -7.10 9.19 -20.26
N THR A 204 -7.29 8.07 -19.53
CA THR A 204 -7.33 8.05 -18.06
C THR A 204 -6.05 8.64 -17.46
N VAL A 205 -4.88 8.26 -18.00
CA VAL A 205 -3.58 8.78 -17.53
C VAL A 205 -3.49 10.30 -17.75
N TRP A 206 -3.87 10.79 -18.94
CA TRP A 206 -3.84 12.22 -19.23
C TRP A 206 -4.82 13.02 -18.37
N ILE A 207 -6.04 12.51 -18.16
CA ILE A 207 -7.02 13.14 -17.25
C ILE A 207 -6.44 13.21 -15.84
N TRP A 208 -5.86 12.12 -15.35
CA TRP A 208 -5.25 12.08 -14.03
C TRP A 208 -4.08 13.07 -13.89
N ILE A 209 -3.19 13.14 -14.88
CA ILE A 209 -2.08 14.12 -14.93
C ILE A 209 -2.61 15.55 -14.93
N ALA A 210 -3.66 15.83 -15.73
CA ALA A 210 -4.24 17.17 -15.83
C ALA A 210 -4.88 17.60 -14.51
N LEU A 211 -5.66 16.73 -13.85
CA LEU A 211 -6.29 17.02 -12.56
C LEU A 211 -5.25 17.20 -11.46
N THR A 212 -4.25 16.32 -11.40
CA THR A 212 -3.13 16.44 -10.46
C THR A 212 -2.35 17.74 -10.68
N GLY A 213 -2.02 18.05 -11.93
CA GLY A 213 -1.34 19.28 -12.29
C GLY A 213 -2.14 20.54 -11.92
N ALA A 214 -3.44 20.54 -12.21
CA ALA A 214 -4.32 21.66 -11.86
C ALA A 214 -4.39 21.88 -10.34
N ALA A 215 -4.51 20.80 -9.55
CA ALA A 215 -4.53 20.88 -8.09
C ALA A 215 -3.20 21.45 -7.54
N VAL A 216 -2.07 20.91 -7.99
CA VAL A 216 -0.73 21.36 -7.53
C VAL A 216 -0.45 22.82 -7.96
N ILE A 217 -0.87 23.21 -9.16
CA ILE A 217 -0.78 24.62 -9.59
C ILE A 217 -1.68 25.50 -8.73
N GLY A 218 -2.90 25.04 -8.42
CA GLY A 218 -3.80 25.76 -7.52
C GLY A 218 -3.18 26.00 -6.13
N TRP A 219 -2.56 24.97 -5.54
CA TRP A 219 -1.82 25.11 -4.28
C TRP A 219 -0.62 26.06 -4.39
N SER A 220 0.01 26.13 -5.56
CA SER A 220 1.17 27.02 -5.78
C SER A 220 0.81 28.50 -5.75
N VAL A 221 -0.47 28.87 -5.82
CA VAL A 221 -0.93 30.24 -5.63
C VAL A 221 -0.71 30.69 -4.18
N ALA A 222 -1.00 29.82 -3.21
CA ALA A 222 -0.81 30.09 -1.79
C ALA A 222 0.59 29.68 -1.30
N ILE A 223 1.17 28.64 -1.91
CA ILE A 223 2.43 28.03 -1.50
C ILE A 223 3.34 27.93 -2.74
N PRO A 224 4.15 28.93 -3.06
CA PRO A 224 4.90 29.02 -4.34
C PRO A 224 5.83 27.84 -4.64
N TRP A 225 6.31 27.13 -3.61
CA TRP A 225 7.17 25.97 -3.77
C TRP A 225 6.42 24.64 -3.95
N ALA A 226 5.08 24.64 -3.92
CA ALA A 226 4.29 23.38 -4.03
C ALA A 226 4.57 22.64 -5.35
N ALA A 227 4.46 23.32 -6.50
CA ALA A 227 4.69 22.69 -7.79
C ALA A 227 6.14 22.20 -7.98
N PRO A 228 7.19 23.01 -7.73
CA PRO A 228 8.56 22.50 -7.85
C PRO A 228 8.86 21.35 -6.88
N MET A 229 8.35 21.37 -5.64
CA MET A 229 8.53 20.25 -4.71
C MET A 229 7.84 18.98 -5.20
N PHE A 230 6.59 19.08 -5.64
CA PHE A 230 5.85 17.94 -6.18
C PHE A 230 6.57 17.31 -7.37
N VAL A 231 6.94 18.13 -8.34
CA VAL A 231 7.64 17.67 -9.55
C VAL A 231 8.98 17.01 -9.20
N ALA A 232 9.76 17.64 -8.31
CA ALA A 232 11.05 17.10 -7.87
C ALA A 232 10.88 15.74 -7.16
N GLY A 233 9.90 15.62 -6.26
CA GLY A 233 9.61 14.38 -5.55
C GLY A 233 9.19 13.26 -6.49
N VAL A 234 8.22 13.51 -7.36
CA VAL A 234 7.75 12.52 -8.34
C VAL A 234 8.87 12.13 -9.31
N ALA A 235 9.68 13.11 -9.79
CA ALA A 235 10.78 12.85 -10.67
C ALA A 235 11.88 11.99 -10.03
N LEU A 236 12.20 12.24 -8.76
CA LEU A 236 13.15 11.45 -7.98
C LEU A 236 12.69 9.99 -7.85
N GLN A 237 11.44 9.77 -7.46
CA GLN A 237 10.88 8.43 -7.35
C GLN A 237 10.84 7.73 -8.72
N GLN A 238 10.42 8.44 -9.76
CA GLN A 238 10.41 7.92 -11.13
C GLN A 238 11.82 7.52 -11.60
N TRP A 239 12.82 8.32 -11.28
CA TRP A 239 14.21 7.99 -11.60
C TRP A 239 14.67 6.71 -10.91
N GLY A 240 14.39 6.55 -9.61
CA GLY A 240 14.67 5.32 -8.86
C GLY A 240 13.97 4.11 -9.47
N LEU A 241 12.67 4.24 -9.74
CA LEU A 241 11.84 3.19 -10.31
C LEU A 241 12.27 2.79 -11.73
N ARG A 242 12.67 3.73 -12.60
CA ARG A 242 13.21 3.42 -13.92
C ARG A 242 14.48 2.57 -13.84
N ARG A 243 15.34 2.83 -12.85
CA ARG A 243 16.54 2.02 -12.63
C ARG A 243 16.18 0.64 -12.08
N HIS A 244 15.22 0.58 -11.16
CA HIS A 244 14.72 -0.67 -10.60
C HIS A 244 14.08 -1.57 -11.68
N ALA A 245 13.37 -1.01 -12.67
CA ALA A 245 12.66 -1.71 -13.72
C ALA A 245 13.57 -2.56 -14.68
N ARG A 246 14.87 -2.29 -14.73
CA ARG A 246 15.82 -2.97 -15.63
C ARG A 246 16.01 -4.47 -15.36
N HIS A 247 15.33 -5.03 -14.38
CA HIS A 247 15.59 -6.39 -13.89
C HIS A 247 14.68 -7.47 -14.47
N GLY A 248 13.72 -7.14 -15.34
CA GLY A 248 12.92 -8.12 -16.10
C GLY A 248 12.03 -9.09 -15.29
N ARG A 249 11.88 -8.88 -13.97
CA ARG A 249 11.09 -9.76 -13.09
C ARG A 249 9.64 -9.28 -12.97
N PRO A 250 8.71 -10.13 -12.49
CA PRO A 250 7.33 -9.75 -12.28
C PRO A 250 7.18 -8.58 -11.28
N SER A 251 6.14 -7.77 -11.43
CA SER A 251 5.81 -6.68 -10.50
C SER A 251 5.22 -7.22 -9.19
N LEU A 252 5.16 -6.39 -8.15
CA LEU A 252 4.47 -6.71 -6.90
C LEU A 252 3.01 -7.15 -7.13
N LEU A 253 2.34 -6.61 -8.16
CA LEU A 253 0.99 -7.05 -8.51
C LEU A 253 0.96 -8.50 -8.97
N ALA A 254 1.92 -8.91 -9.78
CA ALA A 254 2.02 -10.30 -10.24
C ALA A 254 2.54 -11.25 -9.14
N GLU A 255 3.45 -10.78 -8.28
CA GLU A 255 3.98 -11.56 -7.15
C GLU A 255 2.92 -11.87 -6.08
N LEU A 256 1.92 -11.00 -5.91
CA LEU A 256 0.90 -11.11 -4.88
C LEU A 256 -0.46 -11.57 -5.40
N ASP A 257 -0.48 -12.20 -6.57
CA ASP A 257 -1.68 -12.89 -7.04
C ASP A 257 -1.97 -14.10 -6.17
N GLY A 258 -3.24 -14.29 -5.82
CA GLY A 258 -3.66 -15.43 -5.02
C GLY A 258 -4.91 -15.18 -4.19
N ARG A 259 -5.51 -16.28 -3.74
CA ARG A 259 -6.70 -16.26 -2.89
C ARG A 259 -6.32 -16.31 -1.42
N VAL A 260 -6.92 -15.44 -0.64
CA VAL A 260 -6.82 -15.46 0.83
C VAL A 260 -7.98 -16.28 1.39
N ALA A 261 -7.66 -17.35 2.10
CA ALA A 261 -8.65 -18.17 2.79
C ALA A 261 -9.15 -17.45 4.07
N ALA A 262 -10.43 -17.56 4.38
CA ALA A 262 -10.99 -16.90 5.57
C ALA A 262 -10.26 -17.25 6.88
N PRO A 263 -9.85 -18.50 7.15
CA PRO A 263 -9.10 -18.82 8.38
C PRO A 263 -7.73 -18.11 8.46
N ALA A 264 -7.12 -17.77 7.33
CA ALA A 264 -5.83 -17.05 7.32
C ALA A 264 -5.95 -15.62 7.85
N LEU A 265 -7.16 -15.07 7.89
CA LEU A 265 -7.45 -13.72 8.42
C LEU A 265 -7.57 -13.69 9.95
N LEU A 266 -7.68 -14.86 10.62
CA LEU A 266 -7.87 -14.95 12.07
C LEU A 266 -6.82 -14.14 12.87
N PRO A 267 -5.52 -14.13 12.53
CA PRO A 267 -4.54 -13.35 13.26
C PRO A 267 -4.82 -11.85 13.30
N LEU A 268 -5.60 -11.30 12.34
CA LEU A 268 -5.94 -9.88 12.33
C LEU A 268 -6.78 -9.46 13.55
N VAL A 269 -7.45 -10.41 14.21
CA VAL A 269 -8.20 -10.14 15.45
C VAL A 269 -7.29 -9.58 16.56
N ALA A 270 -5.99 -9.86 16.50
CA ALA A 270 -5.03 -9.30 17.45
C ALA A 270 -4.86 -7.78 17.31
N ILE A 271 -5.17 -7.19 16.15
CA ILE A 271 -5.09 -5.73 15.95
C ILE A 271 -6.03 -5.01 16.93
N PRO A 272 -7.36 -5.21 16.89
CA PRO A 272 -8.27 -4.50 17.78
C PRO A 272 -8.09 -4.90 19.23
N LEU A 273 -7.73 -6.14 19.55
CA LEU A 273 -7.49 -6.58 20.91
C LEU A 273 -6.29 -5.87 21.53
N ALA A 274 -5.15 -5.81 20.82
CA ALA A 274 -3.98 -5.11 21.31
C ALA A 274 -4.21 -3.60 21.37
N ALA A 275 -4.87 -3.01 20.35
CA ALA A 275 -5.20 -1.60 20.34
C ALA A 275 -6.09 -1.20 21.52
N ALA A 276 -7.17 -1.95 21.76
CA ALA A 276 -8.10 -1.70 22.87
C ALA A 276 -7.42 -1.87 24.23
N ALA A 277 -6.60 -2.91 24.39
CA ALA A 277 -5.88 -3.15 25.63
C ALA A 277 -4.91 -2.00 25.97
N VAL A 278 -4.14 -1.54 24.97
CA VAL A 278 -3.20 -0.42 25.16
C VAL A 278 -3.94 0.89 25.43
N TYR A 279 -5.02 1.15 24.69
CA TYR A 279 -5.82 2.34 24.87
C TYR A 279 -6.51 2.39 26.24
N ALA A 280 -7.10 1.25 26.67
CA ALA A 280 -7.74 1.14 27.98
C ALA A 280 -6.73 1.28 29.12
N LEU A 281 -5.55 0.67 28.99
CA LEU A 281 -4.48 0.83 29.96
C LEU A 281 -4.04 2.29 30.09
N ALA A 282 -3.87 2.96 28.96
CA ALA A 282 -3.53 4.39 28.95
C ALA A 282 -4.64 5.25 29.55
N TRP A 283 -5.91 4.89 29.34
CA TRP A 283 -7.07 5.57 29.90
C TRP A 283 -7.11 5.49 31.42
N GLU A 284 -6.87 4.29 31.98
CA GLU A 284 -6.84 4.07 33.44
C GLU A 284 -5.64 4.72 34.13
N LEU A 285 -4.50 4.74 33.46
CA LEU A 285 -3.29 5.32 34.04
C LEU A 285 -3.34 6.84 34.06
N GLU A 286 -4.23 7.48 33.30
CA GLU A 286 -4.35 8.93 33.11
C GLU A 286 -2.98 9.61 33.25
N PRO A 287 -2.09 9.50 32.27
CA PRO A 287 -0.75 10.07 32.44
C PRO A 287 -0.91 11.56 32.67
N ALA A 288 -0.73 11.94 33.95
CA ALA A 288 -0.67 13.32 34.34
C ALA A 288 0.26 14.05 33.38
N GLU A 289 -0.18 15.18 32.83
CA GLU A 289 0.65 16.11 32.10
C GLU A 289 1.17 15.65 30.74
N GLY A 290 0.39 15.43 29.75
CA GLY A 290 0.79 15.45 28.32
C GLY A 290 2.16 14.93 27.89
N LEU A 291 3.17 14.91 28.75
CA LEU A 291 4.57 14.56 28.46
C LEU A 291 4.70 13.17 27.83
N VAL A 292 4.00 12.17 28.37
CA VAL A 292 4.03 10.80 27.84
C VAL A 292 3.38 10.77 26.46
N ARG A 293 2.28 11.50 26.27
CA ARG A 293 1.55 11.59 24.99
C ARG A 293 2.36 12.33 23.93
N TYR A 294 2.93 13.49 24.30
CA TYR A 294 3.87 14.19 23.42
C TYR A 294 5.09 13.35 23.10
N GLY A 295 5.65 12.67 24.10
CA GLY A 295 6.76 11.74 23.91
C GLY A 295 6.42 10.60 22.97
N ALA A 296 5.22 10.02 23.08
CA ALA A 296 4.73 8.98 22.16
C ALA A 296 4.56 9.55 20.74
N MET A 297 3.91 10.70 20.57
CA MET A 297 3.70 11.34 19.28
C MET A 297 5.02 11.66 18.59
N TYR A 298 5.86 12.46 19.23
CA TYR A 298 7.15 12.87 18.64
C TYR A 298 8.11 11.69 18.49
N GLY A 299 8.07 10.72 19.41
CA GLY A 299 8.87 9.49 19.31
C GLY A 299 8.46 8.64 18.11
N VAL A 300 7.18 8.46 17.87
CA VAL A 300 6.68 7.74 16.69
C VAL A 300 7.02 8.49 15.41
N ILE A 301 6.80 9.81 15.36
CA ILE A 301 7.14 10.64 14.19
C ILE A 301 8.64 10.57 13.92
N ALA A 302 9.49 10.73 14.93
CA ALA A 302 10.94 10.64 14.79
C ALA A 302 11.38 9.25 14.30
N LEU A 303 10.83 8.19 14.87
CA LEU A 303 11.14 6.80 14.47
C LEU A 303 10.73 6.56 13.01
N GLN A 304 9.52 6.93 12.62
CA GLN A 304 9.04 6.80 11.25
C GLN A 304 9.91 7.60 10.28
N THR A 305 10.29 8.82 10.66
CA THR A 305 11.17 9.67 9.87
C THR A 305 12.53 9.00 9.62
N VAL A 306 13.20 8.56 10.69
CA VAL A 306 14.52 7.94 10.60
C VAL A 306 14.44 6.63 9.80
N VAL A 307 13.50 5.76 10.13
CA VAL A 307 13.32 4.48 9.43
C VAL A 307 12.98 4.72 7.96
N GLY A 308 12.06 5.63 7.67
CA GLY A 308 11.67 5.97 6.31
C GLY A 308 12.81 6.53 5.49
N ALA A 309 13.58 7.48 6.06
CA ALA A 309 14.74 8.05 5.39
C ALA A 309 15.81 6.98 5.10
N VAL A 310 16.11 6.11 6.07
CA VAL A 310 17.07 5.01 5.90
C VAL A 310 16.60 4.05 4.80
N LEU A 311 15.34 3.64 4.82
CA LEU A 311 14.79 2.74 3.81
C LEU A 311 14.82 3.38 2.42
N LEU A 312 14.47 4.66 2.31
CA LEU A 312 14.48 5.39 1.05
C LEU A 312 15.91 5.49 0.48
N VAL A 313 16.87 5.92 1.28
CA VAL A 313 18.28 6.00 0.88
C VAL A 313 18.79 4.62 0.45
N ARG A 314 18.53 3.57 1.24
CA ARG A 314 18.92 2.20 0.90
C ARG A 314 18.26 1.70 -0.37
N SER A 315 17.01 2.06 -0.64
CA SER A 315 16.35 1.69 -1.89
C SER A 315 17.04 2.30 -3.11
N PHE A 316 17.45 3.57 -3.04
CA PHE A 316 18.23 4.21 -4.10
C PHE A 316 19.63 3.63 -4.25
N LEU A 317 20.27 3.24 -3.17
CA LEU A 317 21.59 2.59 -3.20
C LEU A 317 21.51 1.18 -3.77
N SER A 318 20.50 0.39 -3.40
CA SER A 318 20.32 -0.97 -3.89
C SER A 318 20.16 -1.05 -5.41
N VAL A 319 19.59 0.00 -6.02
CA VAL A 319 19.42 0.09 -7.48
C VAL A 319 20.74 0.35 -8.22
N ARG A 320 21.78 0.84 -7.54
CA ARG A 320 23.08 1.12 -8.17
C ARG A 320 23.92 -0.13 -8.43
N HIS A 321 23.72 -1.19 -7.64
CA HIS A 321 24.60 -2.36 -7.62
C HIS A 321 24.14 -3.54 -8.47
N VAL A 322 23.04 -3.38 -9.21
CA VAL A 322 22.53 -4.46 -10.04
C VAL A 322 23.15 -4.35 -11.43
N ALA A 323 24.02 -5.33 -11.75
CA ALA A 323 24.54 -5.48 -13.10
C ALA A 323 23.37 -5.60 -14.08
N PRO A 324 23.49 -5.01 -15.29
CA PRO A 324 22.53 -5.25 -16.36
C PRO A 324 22.44 -6.77 -16.57
N PRO A 325 21.26 -7.32 -16.89
CA PRO A 325 21.16 -8.72 -17.25
C PRO A 325 22.16 -9.00 -18.36
N PRO A 326 22.85 -10.16 -18.35
CA PRO A 326 23.71 -10.52 -19.46
C PRO A 326 22.87 -10.39 -20.72
N GLU A 327 23.34 -9.63 -21.68
CA GLU A 327 22.70 -9.53 -22.98
C GLU A 327 22.49 -10.96 -23.44
N LEU A 328 21.24 -11.42 -23.42
CA LEU A 328 20.85 -12.66 -24.08
C LEU A 328 21.19 -12.42 -25.52
N GLY A 329 22.35 -12.96 -25.91
CA GLY A 329 22.97 -12.69 -27.19
C GLY A 329 21.93 -12.80 -28.30
N HIS A 330 21.85 -11.79 -29.10
CA HIS A 330 21.04 -11.72 -30.33
C HIS A 330 21.38 -12.84 -31.34
N ASP A 331 22.33 -13.73 -30.99
CA ASP A 331 22.75 -14.86 -31.84
C ASP A 331 21.76 -16.02 -31.91
N ARG A 332 20.82 -16.18 -30.94
CA ARG A 332 19.81 -17.25 -31.02
C ARG A 332 18.67 -16.96 -31.99
N ALA A 333 18.48 -15.74 -32.45
CA ALA A 333 17.42 -15.42 -33.41
C ALA A 333 17.89 -15.62 -34.89
N ARG A 334 19.17 -15.85 -35.15
CA ARG A 334 19.69 -16.11 -36.50
C ARG A 334 19.71 -17.59 -36.86
N ASP A 335 19.77 -18.49 -35.91
CA ASP A 335 19.87 -19.94 -36.19
C ASP A 335 18.51 -20.66 -36.41
N VAL A 336 17.40 -19.94 -36.28
CA VAL A 336 16.05 -20.54 -36.50
C VAL A 336 15.60 -20.38 -37.98
N HIS A 337 16.33 -19.62 -38.81
CA HIS A 337 15.96 -19.41 -40.20
C HIS A 337 16.89 -20.07 -41.25
N ALA A 338 17.78 -20.94 -40.81
CA ALA A 338 18.61 -21.72 -41.72
C ALA A 338 18.38 -23.21 -41.53
N ASP A 339 17.46 -23.77 -42.24
CA ASP A 339 17.44 -25.01 -43.01
C ASP A 339 16.05 -25.65 -43.08
N PRO A 340 15.28 -25.45 -44.14
CA PRO A 340 14.15 -26.29 -44.42
C PRO A 340 14.67 -27.57 -45.11
N ARG A 341 15.13 -28.58 -44.35
CA ARG A 341 15.32 -29.90 -44.95
C ARG A 341 13.96 -30.49 -45.25
N PRO A 342 13.71 -31.00 -46.45
CA PRO A 342 12.47 -31.68 -46.78
C PRO A 342 12.38 -33.02 -46.01
N LEU A 343 11.25 -33.16 -45.29
CA LEU A 343 10.90 -34.42 -44.68
C LEU A 343 10.64 -35.45 -45.78
N ASP A 344 11.56 -36.38 -45.94
CA ASP A 344 11.39 -37.56 -46.74
C ASP A 344 10.21 -38.40 -46.23
N ALA A 345 9.24 -38.60 -47.11
CA ALA A 345 8.14 -39.46 -46.97
C ALA A 345 8.62 -40.94 -47.18
N GLY A 346 8.71 -41.68 -46.13
CA GLY A 346 9.01 -43.11 -46.20
C GLY A 346 8.34 -43.86 -45.06
N ALA A 347 7.18 -44.27 -45.25
CA ALA A 347 6.62 -45.63 -45.36
C ALA A 347 7.12 -46.68 -44.32
N HIS A 348 6.15 -47.31 -43.75
CA HIS A 348 5.99 -48.74 -43.42
C HIS A 348 5.86 -49.13 -41.95
N ARG A 349 4.63 -49.61 -41.69
CA ARG A 349 4.23 -50.97 -41.22
C ARG A 349 4.60 -51.35 -39.79
N ALA A 350 3.58 -51.45 -39.01
CA ALA A 350 2.82 -52.70 -38.74
C ALA A 350 3.34 -53.53 -37.56
N THR A 351 2.36 -53.89 -36.78
CA THR A 351 2.24 -55.13 -35.97
C THR A 351 2.82 -55.11 -34.55
N GLY A 352 1.93 -55.48 -33.64
CA GLY A 352 2.24 -56.30 -32.52
C GLY A 352 1.45 -56.10 -31.25
N ALA A 353 0.39 -56.77 -31.15
CA ALA A 353 -0.40 -57.24 -30.03
C ALA A 353 0.37 -57.64 -28.76
N GLY A 354 -0.31 -57.54 -27.60
CA GLY A 354 0.05 -58.19 -26.35
C GLY A 354 -0.37 -57.37 -25.16
N ALA A 355 -1.54 -57.50 -24.68
CA ALA A 355 -2.10 -58.39 -23.68
C ALA A 355 -1.65 -58.13 -22.25
N ALA A 356 -2.65 -57.77 -21.48
CA ALA A 356 -2.98 -58.26 -20.13
C ALA A 356 -2.06 -58.01 -18.93
N GLY A 357 -2.68 -57.49 -17.87
CA GLY A 357 -2.14 -57.55 -16.51
C GLY A 357 -2.84 -56.63 -15.52
N ALA A 358 -4.05 -57.02 -15.15
CA ALA A 358 -4.73 -56.49 -13.97
C ALA A 358 -4.04 -56.93 -12.68
N ARG A 359 -4.01 -56.04 -11.66
CA ARG A 359 -4.46 -56.39 -10.28
C ARG A 359 -4.41 -55.14 -9.36
N PRO A 360 -5.43 -54.97 -8.53
CA PRO A 360 -5.44 -53.97 -7.46
C PRO A 360 -5.03 -54.61 -6.14
N VAL A 361 -4.46 -53.85 -5.22
CA VAL A 361 -4.52 -54.09 -3.76
C VAL A 361 -4.36 -52.78 -2.97
N ALA A 362 -5.32 -52.61 -2.10
CA ALA A 362 -5.44 -51.91 -0.82
C ALA A 362 -5.18 -50.37 -0.79
#